data_c20c9bef8f0de03a9355f104d20fde48
#
_entry.id   c20c9bef8f0de03a9355f104d20fde48
#
_cell.length_a   1.000
_cell.length_b   1.000
_cell.length_c   1.000
_cell.angle_alpha   90.00
_cell.angle_beta   90.00
_cell.angle_gamma   90.00
#
_symmetry.space_group_name_H-M   'P 1'
#
loop_
_entity.id
_entity.type
_entity.pdbx_description
1 polymer ?
#
loop_
_entity_poly.entity_id
_entity_poly.type
_entity_poly.pdbx_seq_one_letter_code
_entity_poly.pdbx_strand_id
1 'polypeptide(L)'
;MSDLEIRPASRQDLATMTDWAAAEGWNPGLHDADAFFLTDPEGFLIGWLGDKPVTCISVVAYDDAYGFLGFYIAHPDHRGQGHGLATWNAGIERLGQRTIGLDGVVDQQPNYARSGFKLAQRNVRFAGVPELEPVGDHPLVELADLSPDLSAYDADLVPAPRDGFLRHWVNPEHRRTLGYVEDGRIRGYGTIRPCREGHKIAPLFADTPTVAEALFNGLAGPERGAPVTIDVPEPNGEAVALAGRLGLQPVFETARMYRGAAPSLPIERIYGITSFELG
;
A
#
# COMPACT_ATOMS: atom_id res chain seq x y z
N MET A 1 -7.49 0.75 -36.99
CA MET A 1 -7.07 0.38 -35.60
C MET A 1 -7.69 1.43 -34.71
N SER A 2 -8.43 1.08 -33.68
CA SER A 2 -8.94 2.07 -32.73
C SER A 2 -7.77 2.68 -31.98
N ASP A 3 -7.76 4.02 -31.90
CA ASP A 3 -6.73 4.73 -31.14
C ASP A 3 -6.89 4.46 -29.65
N LEU A 4 -5.79 4.45 -28.89
CA LEU A 4 -5.83 4.29 -27.44
C LEU A 4 -6.46 5.56 -26.82
N GLU A 5 -7.58 5.37 -26.12
CA GLU A 5 -8.21 6.41 -25.31
C GLU A 5 -7.86 6.18 -23.84
N ILE A 6 -7.26 7.19 -23.19
CA ILE A 6 -6.93 7.14 -21.75
C ILE A 6 -7.90 8.05 -21.01
N ARG A 7 -8.63 7.50 -20.05
CA ARG A 7 -9.64 8.25 -19.30
C ARG A 7 -9.69 7.82 -17.83
N PRO A 8 -10.23 8.66 -16.92
CA PRO A 8 -10.47 8.27 -15.55
C PRO A 8 -11.33 7.02 -15.45
N ALA A 9 -10.93 6.13 -14.56
CA ALA A 9 -11.67 4.92 -14.23
C ALA A 9 -12.91 5.28 -13.40
N SER A 10 -14.03 4.61 -13.66
CA SER A 10 -15.16 4.62 -12.73
C SER A 10 -14.87 3.72 -11.53
N ARG A 11 -15.67 3.87 -10.45
CA ARG A 11 -15.58 2.95 -9.30
C ARG A 11 -15.72 1.47 -9.69
N GLN A 12 -16.53 1.16 -10.71
CA GLN A 12 -16.69 -0.20 -11.21
C GLN A 12 -15.44 -0.72 -11.93
N ASP A 13 -14.73 0.16 -12.62
CA ASP A 13 -13.51 -0.20 -13.35
C ASP A 13 -12.36 -0.59 -12.42
N LEU A 14 -12.38 -0.14 -11.14
CA LEU A 14 -11.37 -0.56 -10.17
C LEU A 14 -11.39 -2.07 -9.90
N ALA A 15 -12.53 -2.73 -10.10
CA ALA A 15 -12.58 -4.20 -10.04
C ALA A 15 -11.64 -4.81 -11.09
N THR A 16 -11.63 -4.28 -12.32
CA THR A 16 -10.69 -4.71 -13.38
C THR A 16 -9.23 -4.47 -12.97
N MET A 17 -8.92 -3.31 -12.39
CA MET A 17 -7.57 -2.99 -11.94
C MET A 17 -7.10 -3.94 -10.83
N THR A 18 -7.96 -4.22 -9.85
CA THR A 18 -7.66 -5.16 -8.75
C THR A 18 -7.55 -6.60 -9.23
N ASP A 19 -8.37 -7.03 -10.22
CA ASP A 19 -8.26 -8.34 -10.83
C ASP A 19 -6.94 -8.51 -11.60
N TRP A 20 -6.51 -7.47 -12.32
CA TRP A 20 -5.20 -7.49 -12.98
C TRP A 20 -4.04 -7.52 -11.97
N ALA A 21 -4.14 -6.75 -10.88
CA ALA A 21 -3.14 -6.81 -9.81
C ALA A 21 -3.07 -8.21 -9.16
N ALA A 22 -4.22 -8.86 -8.98
CA ALA A 22 -4.27 -10.23 -8.50
C ALA A 22 -3.60 -11.21 -9.48
N ALA A 23 -3.84 -11.04 -10.79
CA ALA A 23 -3.21 -11.86 -11.84
C ALA A 23 -1.68 -11.66 -11.92
N GLU A 24 -1.16 -10.48 -11.53
CA GLU A 24 0.28 -10.21 -11.38
C GLU A 24 0.84 -10.75 -10.04
N GLY A 25 0.03 -11.40 -9.18
CA GLY A 25 0.45 -11.97 -7.90
C GLY A 25 0.56 -10.97 -6.75
N TRP A 26 -0.02 -9.77 -6.89
CA TRP A 26 0.12 -8.71 -5.86
C TRP A 26 -0.79 -8.89 -4.65
N ASN A 27 -1.73 -9.84 -4.71
CA ASN A 27 -2.66 -10.19 -3.64
C ASN A 27 -3.37 -8.98 -3.00
N PRO A 28 -4.21 -8.23 -3.75
CA PRO A 28 -4.95 -7.09 -3.23
C PRO A 28 -5.99 -7.52 -2.18
N GLY A 29 -6.32 -6.62 -1.25
CA GLY A 29 -7.41 -6.81 -0.31
C GLY A 29 -8.77 -6.82 -1.02
N LEU A 30 -9.70 -7.62 -0.50
CA LEU A 30 -11.02 -7.81 -1.11
C LEU A 30 -11.86 -6.52 -1.18
N HIS A 31 -11.58 -5.57 -0.28
CA HIS A 31 -12.31 -4.30 -0.15
C HIS A 31 -11.39 -3.07 -0.28
N ASP A 32 -10.20 -3.23 -0.89
CA ASP A 32 -9.25 -2.12 -1.03
C ASP A 32 -9.71 -1.09 -2.06
N ALA A 33 -10.37 -1.52 -3.13
CA ALA A 33 -10.79 -0.68 -4.25
C ALA A 33 -11.60 0.55 -3.80
N ASP A 34 -12.52 0.38 -2.84
CA ASP A 34 -13.36 1.48 -2.36
C ASP A 34 -12.57 2.56 -1.62
N ALA A 35 -11.72 2.16 -0.67
CA ALA A 35 -10.87 3.10 0.05
C ALA A 35 -9.88 3.79 -0.90
N PHE A 36 -9.36 3.05 -1.87
CA PHE A 36 -8.45 3.58 -2.88
C PHE A 36 -9.15 4.63 -3.76
N PHE A 37 -10.29 4.30 -4.34
CA PHE A 37 -11.05 5.21 -5.19
C PHE A 37 -11.42 6.52 -4.47
N LEU A 38 -11.88 6.41 -3.22
CA LEU A 38 -12.32 7.57 -2.44
C LEU A 38 -11.16 8.48 -1.97
N THR A 39 -9.91 8.01 -2.07
CA THR A 39 -8.73 8.85 -1.79
C THR A 39 -8.54 9.93 -2.85
N ASP A 40 -8.66 9.57 -4.13
CA ASP A 40 -8.58 10.48 -5.27
C ASP A 40 -9.33 9.85 -6.46
N PRO A 41 -10.63 10.14 -6.62
CA PRO A 41 -11.45 9.53 -7.67
C PRO A 41 -10.95 9.75 -9.10
N GLU A 42 -10.20 10.81 -9.35
CA GLU A 42 -9.60 11.10 -10.65
C GLU A 42 -8.20 10.48 -10.82
N GLY A 43 -7.64 9.91 -9.74
CA GLY A 43 -6.30 9.35 -9.69
C GLY A 43 -6.16 7.96 -10.32
N PHE A 44 -7.19 7.39 -10.92
CA PHE A 44 -7.17 6.08 -11.56
C PHE A 44 -7.45 6.22 -13.04
N LEU A 45 -6.52 5.76 -13.88
CA LEU A 45 -6.66 5.89 -15.34
C LEU A 45 -6.67 4.49 -15.97
N ILE A 46 -7.51 4.33 -17.01
CA ILE A 46 -7.54 3.15 -17.86
C ILE A 46 -7.37 3.56 -19.30
N GLY A 47 -6.50 2.85 -20.02
CA GLY A 47 -6.38 2.95 -21.48
C GLY A 47 -7.27 1.92 -22.17
N TRP A 48 -8.07 2.38 -23.12
CA TRP A 48 -9.08 1.62 -23.84
C TRP A 48 -8.76 1.54 -25.33
N LEU A 49 -8.97 0.37 -25.93
CA LEU A 49 -9.05 0.19 -27.39
C LEU A 49 -10.50 -0.15 -27.76
N GLY A 50 -11.26 0.86 -28.20
CA GLY A 50 -12.72 0.75 -28.28
C GLY A 50 -13.31 0.50 -26.89
N ASP A 51 -14.04 -0.60 -26.73
CA ASP A 51 -14.68 -0.97 -25.45
C ASP A 51 -13.80 -1.92 -24.58
N LYS A 52 -12.57 -2.21 -25.00
CA LYS A 52 -11.69 -3.15 -24.31
C LYS A 52 -10.64 -2.39 -23.47
N PRO A 53 -10.58 -2.58 -22.13
CA PRO A 53 -9.51 -2.03 -21.33
C PRO A 53 -8.21 -2.80 -21.60
N VAL A 54 -7.11 -2.09 -21.78
CA VAL A 54 -5.81 -2.70 -22.15
C VAL A 54 -4.66 -2.26 -21.26
N THR A 55 -4.79 -1.15 -20.55
CA THR A 55 -3.78 -0.66 -19.59
C THR A 55 -4.47 0.01 -18.41
N CYS A 56 -3.81 0.05 -17.25
CA CYS A 56 -4.25 0.86 -16.12
C CYS A 56 -3.06 1.44 -15.36
N ILE A 57 -3.34 2.47 -14.56
CA ILE A 57 -2.40 3.09 -13.64
C ILE A 57 -3.17 3.83 -12.54
N SER A 58 -2.67 3.81 -11.30
CA SER A 58 -3.09 4.78 -10.28
C SER A 58 -2.04 5.89 -10.16
N VAL A 59 -2.50 7.12 -10.04
CA VAL A 59 -1.69 8.33 -9.92
C VAL A 59 -2.37 9.27 -8.93
N VAL A 60 -2.39 8.82 -7.67
CA VAL A 60 -3.09 9.49 -6.57
C VAL A 60 -2.32 10.74 -6.16
N ALA A 61 -2.99 11.89 -6.17
CA ALA A 61 -2.47 13.13 -5.63
C ALA A 61 -2.96 13.29 -4.18
N TYR A 62 -2.03 13.23 -3.22
CA TYR A 62 -2.36 13.42 -1.81
C TYR A 62 -2.51 14.91 -1.46
N ASP A 63 -1.61 15.73 -2.02
CA ASP A 63 -1.64 17.19 -1.90
C ASP A 63 -0.96 17.84 -3.13
N ASP A 64 -0.62 19.13 -3.04
CA ASP A 64 0.07 19.86 -4.11
C ASP A 64 1.56 19.51 -4.23
N ALA A 65 2.14 18.84 -3.22
CA ALA A 65 3.56 18.52 -3.15
C ALA A 65 3.88 17.04 -3.42
N TYR A 66 2.93 16.13 -3.12
CA TYR A 66 3.16 14.68 -3.16
C TYR A 66 2.05 13.92 -3.88
N GLY A 67 2.46 12.90 -4.61
CA GLY A 67 1.58 11.91 -5.20
C GLY A 67 2.23 10.53 -5.26
N PHE A 68 1.41 9.52 -5.47
CA PHE A 68 1.87 8.13 -5.55
C PHE A 68 1.36 7.45 -6.81
N LEU A 69 2.23 6.68 -7.45
CA LEU A 69 1.97 5.94 -8.67
C LEU A 69 1.96 4.43 -8.36
N GLY A 70 0.89 3.76 -8.73
CA GLY A 70 0.72 2.32 -8.60
C GLY A 70 -0.16 1.73 -9.70
N PHE A 71 -0.59 0.48 -9.55
CA PHE A 71 -1.44 -0.23 -10.52
C PHE A 71 -0.99 -0.09 -11.99
N TYR A 72 0.31 0.12 -12.24
CA TYR A 72 0.81 0.27 -13.60
C TYR A 72 0.90 -1.11 -14.28
N ILE A 73 -0.16 -1.46 -14.99
CA ILE A 73 -0.31 -2.76 -15.63
C ILE A 73 -0.74 -2.58 -17.09
N ALA A 74 -0.09 -3.32 -17.98
CA ALA A 74 -0.57 -3.54 -19.33
C ALA A 74 -1.05 -4.99 -19.46
N HIS A 75 -2.27 -5.18 -19.99
CA HIS A 75 -2.81 -6.51 -20.24
C HIS A 75 -1.84 -7.34 -21.09
N PRO A 76 -1.57 -8.61 -20.76
CA PRO A 76 -0.54 -9.42 -21.44
C PRO A 76 -0.62 -9.37 -22.97
N ASP A 77 -1.82 -9.51 -23.54
CA ASP A 77 -2.05 -9.52 -24.99
C ASP A 77 -1.74 -8.17 -25.68
N HIS A 78 -1.56 -7.09 -24.89
CA HIS A 78 -1.35 -5.73 -25.40
C HIS A 78 0.01 -5.15 -24.97
N ARG A 79 0.90 -5.99 -24.39
CA ARG A 79 2.27 -5.58 -24.06
C ARG A 79 3.12 -5.35 -25.31
N GLY A 80 4.15 -4.51 -25.20
CA GLY A 80 5.09 -4.24 -26.29
C GLY A 80 4.55 -3.35 -27.43
N GLN A 81 3.31 -2.84 -27.31
CA GLN A 81 2.64 -2.03 -28.36
C GLN A 81 2.65 -0.52 -28.06
N GLY A 82 3.34 -0.08 -27.00
CA GLY A 82 3.43 1.33 -26.60
C GLY A 82 2.27 1.83 -25.74
N HIS A 83 1.19 1.06 -25.58
CA HIS A 83 0.01 1.47 -24.81
C HIS A 83 0.33 1.76 -23.34
N GLY A 84 1.14 0.90 -22.70
CA GLY A 84 1.60 1.13 -21.32
C GLY A 84 2.36 2.45 -21.18
N LEU A 85 3.27 2.76 -22.09
CA LEU A 85 4.03 4.02 -22.07
C LEU A 85 3.11 5.25 -22.24
N ALA A 86 2.11 5.18 -23.10
CA ALA A 86 1.13 6.24 -23.26
C ALA A 86 0.36 6.50 -21.96
N THR A 87 -0.11 5.41 -21.30
CA THR A 87 -0.81 5.48 -20.00
C THR A 87 0.10 6.01 -18.90
N TRP A 88 1.37 5.58 -18.85
CA TRP A 88 2.39 6.12 -17.95
C TRP A 88 2.55 7.63 -18.12
N ASN A 89 2.71 8.12 -19.35
CA ASN A 89 2.90 9.54 -19.63
C ASN A 89 1.70 10.37 -19.19
N ALA A 90 0.48 9.91 -19.45
CA ALA A 90 -0.75 10.56 -18.97
C ALA A 90 -0.80 10.64 -17.44
N GLY A 91 -0.39 9.57 -16.76
CA GLY A 91 -0.31 9.54 -15.29
C GLY A 91 0.72 10.52 -14.74
N ILE A 92 1.92 10.55 -15.33
CA ILE A 92 2.98 11.48 -14.92
C ILE A 92 2.56 12.95 -15.20
N GLU A 93 1.88 13.22 -16.29
CA GLU A 93 1.36 14.56 -16.62
C GLU A 93 0.35 15.02 -15.56
N ARG A 94 -0.57 14.14 -15.14
CA ARG A 94 -1.54 14.45 -14.09
C ARG A 94 -0.88 14.81 -12.76
N LEU A 95 0.16 14.09 -12.34
CA LEU A 95 0.88 14.38 -11.10
C LEU A 95 1.78 15.63 -11.19
N GLY A 96 2.17 16.04 -12.40
CA GLY A 96 2.86 17.30 -12.68
C GLY A 96 4.21 17.42 -11.96
N GLN A 97 4.37 18.48 -11.15
CA GLN A 97 5.62 18.84 -10.47
C GLN A 97 5.75 18.23 -9.05
N ARG A 98 4.79 17.44 -8.63
CA ARG A 98 4.82 16.77 -7.31
C ARG A 98 6.05 15.87 -7.20
N THR A 99 6.52 15.66 -6.00
CA THR A 99 7.32 14.46 -5.69
C THR A 99 6.43 13.24 -5.86
N ILE A 100 6.87 12.29 -6.69
CA ILE A 100 6.09 11.10 -7.01
C ILE A 100 6.78 9.88 -6.42
N GLY A 101 6.07 9.14 -5.53
CA GLY A 101 6.51 7.85 -5.03
C GLY A 101 5.95 6.70 -5.88
N LEU A 102 6.65 5.57 -5.90
CA LEU A 102 6.13 4.29 -6.41
C LEU A 102 6.81 3.12 -5.69
N ASP A 103 6.14 1.97 -5.72
CA ASP A 103 6.73 0.67 -5.37
C ASP A 103 6.83 -0.19 -6.62
N GLY A 104 7.99 -0.13 -7.26
CA GLY A 104 8.23 -0.78 -8.54
C GLY A 104 8.72 -2.22 -8.40
N VAL A 105 8.17 -3.12 -9.21
CA VAL A 105 8.70 -4.49 -9.33
C VAL A 105 10.14 -4.46 -9.88
N VAL A 106 10.96 -5.42 -9.45
CA VAL A 106 12.41 -5.45 -9.72
C VAL A 106 12.73 -5.30 -11.20
N ASP A 107 12.03 -6.04 -12.06
CA ASP A 107 12.27 -6.06 -13.51
C ASP A 107 12.00 -4.71 -14.21
N GLN A 108 11.20 -3.84 -13.60
CA GLN A 108 10.83 -2.54 -14.16
C GLN A 108 11.66 -1.37 -13.61
N GLN A 109 12.51 -1.58 -12.62
CA GLN A 109 13.35 -0.52 -12.03
C GLN A 109 14.17 0.26 -13.08
N PRO A 110 14.79 -0.37 -14.09
CA PRO A 110 15.51 0.38 -15.14
C PRO A 110 14.59 1.30 -15.95
N ASN A 111 13.32 0.93 -16.13
CA ASN A 111 12.33 1.75 -16.84
C ASN A 111 11.93 2.97 -15.99
N TYR A 112 11.70 2.78 -14.69
CA TYR A 112 11.41 3.87 -13.76
C TYR A 112 12.60 4.82 -13.63
N ALA A 113 13.82 4.32 -13.58
CA ALA A 113 15.04 5.14 -13.54
C ALA A 113 15.17 6.04 -14.79
N ARG A 114 14.82 5.54 -15.99
CA ARG A 114 14.78 6.34 -17.22
C ARG A 114 13.73 7.48 -17.16
N SER A 115 12.68 7.30 -16.37
CA SER A 115 11.66 8.32 -16.11
C SER A 115 12.02 9.28 -14.97
N GLY A 116 13.27 9.21 -14.45
CA GLY A 116 13.80 10.11 -13.42
C GLY A 116 13.55 9.66 -11.98
N PHE A 117 13.04 8.45 -11.76
CA PHE A 117 12.90 7.88 -10.43
C PHE A 117 14.23 7.36 -9.90
N LYS A 118 14.48 7.57 -8.61
CA LYS A 118 15.67 7.11 -7.89
C LYS A 118 15.26 6.15 -6.81
N LEU A 119 16.02 5.06 -6.65
CA LEU A 119 15.83 4.09 -5.58
C LEU A 119 16.06 4.75 -4.22
N ALA A 120 15.10 4.59 -3.31
CA ALA A 120 15.22 5.00 -1.92
C ALA A 120 15.45 3.79 -1.00
N GLN A 121 14.64 2.74 -1.15
CA GLN A 121 14.73 1.53 -0.35
C GLN A 121 14.07 0.34 -1.05
N ARG A 122 14.29 -0.85 -0.51
CA ARG A 122 13.52 -2.04 -0.86
C ARG A 122 12.41 -2.24 0.15
N ASN A 123 11.25 -2.72 -0.32
CA ASN A 123 10.19 -3.24 0.52
C ASN A 123 10.06 -4.74 0.23
N VAL A 124 10.11 -5.56 1.28
CA VAL A 124 10.06 -7.02 1.17
C VAL A 124 8.74 -7.52 1.74
N ARG A 125 8.02 -8.27 0.94
CA ARG A 125 6.82 -8.98 1.38
C ARG A 125 7.20 -10.25 2.11
N PHE A 126 6.77 -10.35 3.36
CA PHE A 126 6.84 -11.58 4.15
C PHE A 126 5.46 -12.20 4.25
N ALA A 127 5.38 -13.53 4.11
CA ALA A 127 4.12 -14.26 4.18
C ALA A 127 4.30 -15.63 4.83
N GLY A 128 3.23 -16.15 5.42
CA GLY A 128 3.17 -17.47 6.05
C GLY A 128 2.07 -17.55 7.08
N VAL A 129 1.96 -18.68 7.75
CA VAL A 129 1.11 -18.83 8.94
C VAL A 129 1.96 -18.40 10.14
N PRO A 130 1.63 -17.26 10.79
CA PRO A 130 2.50 -16.73 11.83
C PRO A 130 2.47 -17.57 13.12
N GLU A 131 3.62 -17.67 13.77
CA GLU A 131 3.76 -18.16 15.15
C GLU A 131 3.37 -17.02 16.10
N LEU A 132 2.16 -17.09 16.66
CA LEU A 132 1.57 -16.01 17.46
C LEU A 132 1.74 -16.27 18.95
N GLU A 133 2.24 -15.24 19.64
CA GLU A 133 2.29 -15.19 21.10
C GLU A 133 0.99 -14.60 21.69
N PRO A 134 0.68 -14.89 22.95
CA PRO A 134 -0.41 -14.22 23.66
C PRO A 134 -0.15 -12.72 23.78
N VAL A 135 -1.17 -11.90 23.53
CA VAL A 135 -1.04 -10.43 23.64
C VAL A 135 -0.76 -9.96 25.08
N GLY A 136 -1.18 -10.73 26.09
CA GLY A 136 -1.02 -10.33 27.49
C GLY A 136 -1.84 -9.08 27.85
N ASP A 137 -1.32 -8.27 28.77
CA ASP A 137 -1.99 -7.06 29.27
C ASP A 137 -1.64 -5.79 28.48
N HIS A 138 -1.24 -5.92 27.19
CA HIS A 138 -0.97 -4.77 26.34
C HIS A 138 -2.22 -3.93 26.10
N PRO A 139 -2.13 -2.58 26.13
CA PRO A 139 -3.27 -1.68 26.04
C PRO A 139 -3.72 -1.52 24.56
N LEU A 140 -4.20 -2.60 23.97
CA LEU A 140 -4.77 -2.60 22.62
C LEU A 140 -6.22 -2.18 22.64
N VAL A 141 -6.59 -1.26 21.74
CA VAL A 141 -7.95 -0.76 21.57
C VAL A 141 -8.38 -0.90 20.09
N GLU A 142 -9.66 -1.21 19.90
CA GLU A 142 -10.25 -1.17 18.55
C GLU A 142 -10.40 0.27 18.09
N LEU A 143 -9.95 0.55 16.86
CA LEU A 143 -10.15 1.84 16.20
C LEU A 143 -11.21 1.66 15.10
N ALA A 144 -12.40 2.21 15.33
CA ALA A 144 -13.51 2.10 14.40
C ALA A 144 -13.69 3.35 13.51
N ASP A 145 -13.10 4.47 13.91
CA ASP A 145 -13.20 5.75 13.21
C ASP A 145 -11.87 6.51 13.24
N LEU A 146 -11.69 7.43 12.31
CA LEU A 146 -10.55 8.35 12.32
C LEU A 146 -10.70 9.37 13.45
N SER A 147 -9.84 9.27 14.46
CA SER A 147 -9.69 10.27 15.51
C SER A 147 -8.60 11.30 15.16
N PRO A 148 -8.63 12.51 15.78
CA PRO A 148 -7.54 13.47 15.62
C PRO A 148 -6.16 12.92 16.02
N ASP A 149 -6.11 12.08 17.07
CA ASP A 149 -4.85 11.46 17.53
C ASP A 149 -4.32 10.45 16.52
N LEU A 150 -5.20 9.66 15.88
CA LEU A 150 -4.80 8.74 14.83
C LEU A 150 -4.33 9.48 13.58
N SER A 151 -5.05 10.54 13.17
CA SER A 151 -4.64 11.39 12.05
C SER A 151 -3.25 12.01 12.27
N ALA A 152 -3.01 12.58 13.46
CA ALA A 152 -1.73 13.17 13.81
C ALA A 152 -0.60 12.12 13.83
N TYR A 153 -0.86 10.94 14.42
CA TYR A 153 0.12 9.86 14.48
C TYR A 153 0.50 9.33 13.08
N ASP A 154 -0.50 9.13 12.20
CA ASP A 154 -0.27 8.67 10.84
C ASP A 154 0.51 9.70 10.00
N ALA A 155 0.18 10.99 10.14
CA ALA A 155 0.80 12.07 9.38
C ALA A 155 2.32 12.19 9.61
N ASP A 156 2.84 11.75 10.76
CA ASP A 156 4.27 11.69 11.05
C ASP A 156 5.01 10.56 10.28
N LEU A 157 4.27 9.60 9.74
CA LEU A 157 4.81 8.33 9.22
C LEU A 157 4.61 8.17 7.71
N VAL A 158 3.94 9.13 7.07
CA VAL A 158 3.62 9.12 5.64
C VAL A 158 4.11 10.40 4.96
N PRO A 159 4.37 10.38 3.64
CA PRO A 159 4.88 11.55 2.92
C PRO A 159 3.96 12.77 2.89
N ALA A 160 2.66 12.57 3.04
CA ALA A 160 1.63 13.61 3.06
C ALA A 160 0.44 13.19 3.91
N PRO A 161 -0.27 14.12 4.57
CA PRO A 161 -1.50 13.81 5.30
C PRO A 161 -2.53 13.12 4.40
N ARG A 162 -3.20 12.09 4.93
CA ARG A 162 -4.11 11.25 4.15
C ARG A 162 -5.43 10.93 4.87
N ASP A 163 -6.00 11.89 5.56
CA ASP A 163 -7.27 11.75 6.29
C ASP A 163 -8.42 11.24 5.40
N GLY A 164 -8.44 11.67 4.13
CA GLY A 164 -9.39 11.17 3.15
C GLY A 164 -9.32 9.66 2.98
N PHE A 165 -8.10 9.12 2.87
CA PHE A 165 -7.86 7.68 2.84
C PHE A 165 -8.21 7.01 4.17
N LEU A 166 -7.71 7.52 5.30
CA LEU A 166 -7.88 6.90 6.61
C LEU A 166 -9.35 6.76 7.02
N ARG A 167 -10.22 7.72 6.70
CA ARG A 167 -11.67 7.62 6.97
C ARG A 167 -12.32 6.39 6.37
N HIS A 168 -11.80 5.93 5.23
CA HIS A 168 -12.29 4.74 4.53
C HIS A 168 -11.46 3.50 4.85
N TRP A 169 -10.21 3.69 5.30
CA TRP A 169 -9.34 2.60 5.67
C TRP A 169 -9.65 2.04 7.05
N VAL A 170 -9.93 2.90 8.02
CA VAL A 170 -10.37 2.51 9.37
C VAL A 170 -11.88 2.24 9.35
N ASN A 171 -12.28 1.14 8.66
CA ASN A 171 -13.66 0.74 8.51
C ASN A 171 -13.87 -0.66 9.09
N PRO A 172 -14.58 -0.81 10.24
CA PRO A 172 -14.74 -2.10 10.92
C PRO A 172 -15.59 -3.12 10.15
N GLU A 173 -16.33 -2.69 9.14
CA GLU A 173 -17.11 -3.59 8.29
C GLU A 173 -16.22 -4.50 7.43
N HIS A 174 -15.06 -4.00 7.02
CA HIS A 174 -14.19 -4.70 6.06
C HIS A 174 -12.78 -4.97 6.56
N ARG A 175 -12.41 -4.37 7.69
CA ARG A 175 -11.05 -4.42 8.25
C ARG A 175 -11.12 -4.34 9.76
N ARG A 176 -10.09 -4.84 10.40
CA ARG A 176 -9.89 -4.65 11.82
C ARG A 176 -8.67 -3.77 12.05
N THR A 177 -8.86 -2.65 12.74
CA THR A 177 -7.77 -1.73 13.08
C THR A 177 -7.61 -1.69 14.60
N LEU A 178 -6.37 -1.89 15.06
CA LEU A 178 -5.99 -1.76 16.46
C LEU A 178 -5.04 -0.58 16.67
N GLY A 179 -5.23 0.14 17.76
CA GLY A 179 -4.28 1.08 18.31
C GLY A 179 -3.65 0.50 19.59
N TYR A 180 -2.37 0.81 19.79
CA TYR A 180 -1.71 0.66 21.08
C TYR A 180 -1.75 2.02 21.78
N VAL A 181 -2.48 2.13 22.92
CA VAL A 181 -2.70 3.40 23.60
C VAL A 181 -2.10 3.37 25.00
N GLU A 182 -1.12 4.23 25.23
CA GLU A 182 -0.44 4.36 26.52
C GLU A 182 -0.49 5.82 26.96
N ASP A 183 -0.87 6.07 28.22
CA ASP A 183 -1.05 7.41 28.78
C ASP A 183 -1.96 8.33 27.93
N GLY A 184 -3.02 7.73 27.34
CA GLY A 184 -3.97 8.44 26.48
C GLY A 184 -3.43 8.84 25.12
N ARG A 185 -2.27 8.31 24.67
CA ARG A 185 -1.65 8.59 23.37
C ARG A 185 -1.47 7.35 22.55
N ILE A 186 -1.66 7.45 21.23
CA ILE A 186 -1.35 6.39 20.30
C ILE A 186 0.18 6.23 20.21
N ARG A 187 0.68 5.02 20.46
CA ARG A 187 2.08 4.60 20.33
C ARG A 187 2.30 3.68 19.13
N GLY A 188 1.23 3.30 18.48
CA GLY A 188 1.24 2.48 17.28
C GLY A 188 -0.17 2.15 16.85
N TYR A 189 -0.33 1.82 15.58
CA TYR A 189 -1.56 1.24 15.07
C TYR A 189 -1.27 0.32 13.90
N GLY A 190 -2.21 -0.57 13.63
CA GLY A 190 -2.16 -1.42 12.47
C GLY A 190 -3.54 -1.85 12.03
N THR A 191 -3.64 -2.29 10.79
CA THR A 191 -4.90 -2.77 10.20
C THR A 191 -4.67 -4.14 9.58
N ILE A 192 -5.53 -5.12 9.92
CA ILE A 192 -5.60 -6.40 9.21
C ILE A 192 -6.84 -6.43 8.33
N ARG A 193 -6.69 -7.01 7.15
CA ARG A 193 -7.78 -7.15 6.18
C ARG A 193 -7.71 -8.44 5.38
N PRO A 194 -8.87 -9.00 4.95
CA PRO A 194 -8.90 -10.15 4.06
C PRO A 194 -8.40 -9.78 2.67
N CYS A 195 -7.58 -10.65 2.10
CA CYS A 195 -7.06 -10.56 0.73
C CYS A 195 -7.59 -11.72 -0.11
N ARG A 196 -7.20 -11.79 -1.38
CA ARG A 196 -7.52 -12.94 -2.24
C ARG A 196 -6.99 -14.24 -1.64
N GLU A 197 -5.80 -14.16 -1.03
CA GLU A 197 -5.18 -15.26 -0.30
C GLU A 197 -4.83 -14.78 1.12
N GLY A 198 -5.45 -15.40 2.12
CA GLY A 198 -5.22 -15.07 3.53
C GLY A 198 -5.55 -13.63 3.90
N HIS A 199 -4.74 -13.07 4.78
CA HIS A 199 -4.90 -11.72 5.31
C HIS A 199 -3.63 -10.89 5.13
N LYS A 200 -3.77 -9.57 5.14
CA LYS A 200 -2.63 -8.66 5.12
C LYS A 200 -2.71 -7.67 6.28
N ILE A 201 -1.60 -7.54 7.03
CA ILE A 201 -1.44 -6.48 8.02
C ILE A 201 -0.73 -5.31 7.33
N ALA A 202 -1.46 -4.19 7.18
CA ALA A 202 -0.97 -2.98 6.52
C ALA A 202 -1.92 -1.79 6.75
N PRO A 203 -1.44 -0.65 7.30
CA PRO A 203 -0.08 -0.50 7.80
C PRO A 203 0.14 -1.25 9.12
N LEU A 204 1.42 -1.34 9.53
CA LEU A 204 1.83 -1.62 10.91
C LEU A 204 2.85 -0.55 11.31
N PHE A 205 2.42 0.42 12.08
CA PHE A 205 3.23 1.53 12.56
C PHE A 205 3.36 1.45 14.08
N ALA A 206 4.56 1.64 14.61
CA ALA A 206 4.81 1.48 16.04
C ALA A 206 6.03 2.26 16.50
N ASP A 207 5.96 2.86 17.69
CA ASP A 207 7.08 3.60 18.30
C ASP A 207 8.22 2.67 18.73
N THR A 208 7.93 1.39 19.01
CA THR A 208 8.92 0.41 19.49
C THR A 208 8.63 -1.00 18.95
N PRO A 209 9.63 -1.92 18.95
CA PRO A 209 9.44 -3.32 18.58
C PRO A 209 8.36 -4.03 19.41
N THR A 210 8.28 -3.74 20.71
CA THR A 210 7.27 -4.33 21.60
C THR A 210 5.85 -3.93 21.21
N VAL A 211 5.64 -2.66 20.84
CA VAL A 211 4.36 -2.17 20.36
C VAL A 211 3.98 -2.83 19.03
N ALA A 212 4.94 -2.95 18.11
CA ALA A 212 4.73 -3.61 16.83
C ALA A 212 4.33 -5.07 16.97
N GLU A 213 5.02 -5.81 17.85
CA GLU A 213 4.75 -7.23 18.13
C GLU A 213 3.39 -7.44 18.79
N ALA A 214 3.03 -6.61 19.78
CA ALA A 214 1.72 -6.65 20.44
C ALA A 214 0.58 -6.37 19.42
N LEU A 215 0.74 -5.36 18.57
CA LEU A 215 -0.22 -5.04 17.49
C LEU A 215 -0.33 -6.19 16.49
N PHE A 216 0.79 -6.75 16.04
CA PHE A 216 0.76 -7.87 15.10
C PHE A 216 0.02 -9.07 15.69
N ASN A 217 0.38 -9.50 16.91
CA ASN A 217 -0.26 -10.62 17.61
C ASN A 217 -1.77 -10.35 17.84
N GLY A 218 -2.12 -9.11 18.23
CA GLY A 218 -3.50 -8.71 18.44
C GLY A 218 -4.34 -8.74 17.16
N LEU A 219 -3.77 -8.27 16.06
CA LEU A 219 -4.43 -8.26 14.75
C LEU A 219 -4.58 -9.67 14.16
N ALA A 220 -3.51 -10.46 14.16
CA ALA A 220 -3.51 -11.80 13.59
C ALA A 220 -4.15 -12.86 14.50
N GLY A 221 -4.33 -12.57 15.80
CA GLY A 221 -4.86 -13.51 16.78
C GLY A 221 -6.20 -14.15 16.41
N PRO A 222 -7.22 -13.38 15.98
CA PRO A 222 -8.51 -13.92 15.51
C PRO A 222 -8.39 -14.82 14.28
N GLU A 223 -7.37 -14.60 13.44
CA GLU A 223 -7.12 -15.30 12.18
C GLU A 223 -6.09 -16.43 12.36
N ARG A 224 -5.89 -16.91 13.60
CA ARG A 224 -4.90 -17.95 13.93
C ARG A 224 -5.03 -19.17 13.02
N GLY A 225 -3.91 -19.55 12.42
CA GLY A 225 -3.84 -20.66 11.47
C GLY A 225 -4.07 -20.27 10.02
N ALA A 226 -4.47 -19.04 9.72
CA ALA A 226 -4.53 -18.51 8.36
C ALA A 226 -3.21 -17.86 7.94
N PRO A 227 -2.87 -17.86 6.64
CA PRO A 227 -1.73 -17.11 6.13
C PRO A 227 -1.91 -15.60 6.35
N VAL A 228 -0.82 -14.96 6.80
CA VAL A 228 -0.73 -13.50 6.95
C VAL A 228 0.44 -12.97 6.14
N THR A 229 0.22 -11.84 5.51
CA THR A 229 1.21 -11.10 4.72
C THR A 229 1.49 -9.74 5.35
N ILE A 230 2.75 -9.31 5.31
CA ILE A 230 3.18 -7.96 5.68
C ILE A 230 4.26 -7.47 4.72
N ASP A 231 4.17 -6.20 4.30
CA ASP A 231 5.12 -5.58 3.37
C ASP A 231 6.07 -4.68 4.19
N VAL A 232 7.30 -5.16 4.41
CA VAL A 232 8.28 -4.60 5.36
C VAL A 232 9.29 -3.73 4.63
N PRO A 233 9.54 -2.46 5.05
CA PRO A 233 10.68 -1.70 4.54
C PRO A 233 11.99 -2.31 5.04
N GLU A 234 12.82 -2.82 4.13
CA GLU A 234 14.07 -3.53 4.45
C GLU A 234 15.02 -2.74 5.37
N PRO A 235 15.13 -1.40 5.28
CA PRO A 235 16.00 -0.63 6.19
C PRO A 235 15.56 -0.66 7.66
N ASN A 236 14.31 -1.04 7.96
CA ASN A 236 13.88 -1.29 9.34
C ASN A 236 14.26 -2.72 9.75
N GLY A 237 15.47 -2.88 10.32
CA GLY A 237 15.98 -4.17 10.77
C GLY A 237 15.12 -4.84 11.84
N GLU A 238 14.45 -4.07 12.72
CA GLU A 238 13.54 -4.60 13.74
C GLU A 238 12.26 -5.17 13.12
N ALA A 239 11.75 -4.57 12.06
CA ALA A 239 10.60 -5.08 11.33
C ALA A 239 10.93 -6.40 10.60
N VAL A 240 12.12 -6.48 9.98
CA VAL A 240 12.63 -7.73 9.36
C VAL A 240 12.81 -8.82 10.42
N ALA A 241 13.39 -8.46 11.58
CA ALA A 241 13.56 -9.40 12.71
C ALA A 241 12.22 -9.88 13.27
N LEU A 242 11.22 -8.99 13.37
CA LEU A 242 9.86 -9.36 13.79
C LEU A 242 9.24 -10.39 12.84
N ALA A 243 9.28 -10.12 11.52
CA ALA A 243 8.78 -11.06 10.52
C ALA A 243 9.45 -12.44 10.64
N GLY A 244 10.78 -12.45 10.87
CA GLY A 244 11.53 -13.70 11.10
C GLY A 244 11.11 -14.44 12.38
N ARG A 245 10.93 -13.73 13.51
CA ARG A 245 10.44 -14.36 14.78
C ARG A 245 9.04 -14.95 14.63
N LEU A 246 8.19 -14.32 13.82
CA LEU A 246 6.85 -14.82 13.49
C LEU A 246 6.84 -15.99 12.51
N GLY A 247 8.02 -16.47 12.05
CA GLY A 247 8.14 -17.58 11.10
C GLY A 247 7.77 -17.23 9.67
N LEU A 248 7.51 -15.94 9.36
CA LEU A 248 7.16 -15.50 8.00
C LEU A 248 8.38 -15.56 7.07
N GLN A 249 8.15 -15.89 5.79
CA GLN A 249 9.20 -16.02 4.78
C GLN A 249 9.10 -14.90 3.74
N PRO A 250 10.23 -14.39 3.22
CA PRO A 250 10.21 -13.43 2.13
C PRO A 250 9.71 -14.11 0.84
N VAL A 251 8.71 -13.52 0.19
CA VAL A 251 8.06 -14.10 -1.00
C VAL A 251 8.04 -13.17 -2.20
N PHE A 252 8.20 -11.86 -2.00
CA PHE A 252 8.15 -10.86 -3.06
C PHE A 252 8.88 -9.59 -2.62
N GLU A 253 9.37 -8.80 -3.56
CA GLU A 253 9.98 -7.51 -3.25
C GLU A 253 9.63 -6.43 -4.26
N THR A 254 9.65 -5.18 -3.80
CA THR A 254 9.54 -3.98 -4.62
C THR A 254 10.64 -2.98 -4.28
N ALA A 255 10.87 -2.05 -5.19
CA ALA A 255 11.71 -0.89 -4.95
C ALA A 255 10.84 0.33 -4.70
N ARG A 256 10.90 0.92 -3.50
CA ARG A 256 10.40 2.26 -3.26
C ARG A 256 11.31 3.24 -3.99
N MET A 257 10.75 3.94 -4.96
CA MET A 257 11.49 4.92 -5.75
C MET A 257 10.76 6.26 -5.74
N TYR A 258 11.51 7.34 -5.90
CA TYR A 258 10.95 8.68 -5.96
C TYR A 258 11.46 9.45 -7.17
N ARG A 259 10.57 10.18 -7.82
CA ARG A 259 10.88 11.27 -8.75
C ARG A 259 10.67 12.58 -7.99
N GLY A 260 11.72 13.36 -7.83
CA GLY A 260 11.79 14.50 -6.91
C GLY A 260 12.61 14.17 -5.66
N ALA A 261 12.50 14.98 -4.61
CA ALA A 261 13.17 14.75 -3.35
C ALA A 261 12.49 13.64 -2.54
N ALA A 262 13.22 12.59 -2.18
CA ALA A 262 12.68 11.53 -1.34
C ALA A 262 12.26 12.12 0.03
N PRO A 263 11.05 11.82 0.53
CA PRO A 263 10.62 12.22 1.86
C PRO A 263 11.53 11.63 2.95
N SER A 264 11.77 12.40 4.02
CA SER A 264 12.45 11.90 5.21
C SER A 264 11.40 11.34 6.17
N LEU A 265 11.32 10.02 6.28
CA LEU A 265 10.38 9.32 7.15
C LEU A 265 11.14 8.60 8.28
N PRO A 266 10.55 8.47 9.48
CA PRO A 266 11.11 7.68 10.57
C PRO A 266 10.91 6.18 10.30
N ILE A 267 11.76 5.63 9.43
CA ILE A 267 11.65 4.24 8.93
C ILE A 267 11.62 3.22 10.07
N GLU A 268 12.30 3.50 11.17
CA GLU A 268 12.34 2.66 12.38
C GLU A 268 10.97 2.47 13.04
N ARG A 269 9.99 3.35 12.74
CA ARG A 269 8.61 3.26 13.23
C ARG A 269 7.65 2.61 12.22
N ILE A 270 8.12 2.30 11.01
CA ILE A 270 7.33 1.68 9.93
C ILE A 270 7.67 0.19 9.86
N TYR A 271 6.86 -0.65 10.49
CA TYR A 271 7.01 -2.11 10.47
C TYR A 271 6.32 -2.78 9.29
N GLY A 272 5.31 -2.14 8.73
CA GLY A 272 4.62 -2.56 7.54
C GLY A 272 4.04 -1.34 6.81
N ILE A 273 4.33 -1.23 5.52
CA ILE A 273 3.75 -0.16 4.68
C ILE A 273 2.27 -0.41 4.42
N THR A 274 1.54 0.61 3.99
CA THR A 274 0.08 0.50 3.80
C THR A 274 -0.29 -0.31 2.57
N SER A 275 0.31 0.02 1.42
CA SER A 275 0.11 -0.73 0.18
C SER A 275 1.19 -0.41 -0.84
N PHE A 276 1.38 -1.30 -1.81
CA PHE A 276 2.24 -1.03 -2.97
C PHE A 276 1.56 -0.14 -4.02
N GLU A 277 0.24 0.00 -3.92
CA GLU A 277 -0.57 0.68 -4.92
C GLU A 277 -0.73 2.18 -4.63
N LEU A 278 -0.76 2.56 -3.34
CA LEU A 278 -1.01 3.93 -2.89
C LEU A 278 0.08 4.49 -1.95
N GLY A 279 1.01 3.64 -1.50
CA GLY A 279 2.13 4.04 -0.63
C GLY A 279 1.91 3.88 0.86
#